data_bf8172e101978aa5914e25b1697a045b
#
_entry.id   bf8172e101978aa5914e25b1697a045b
#
_cell.length_a   1.000
_cell.length_b   1.000
_cell.length_c   1.000
_cell.angle_alpha   90.00
_cell.angle_beta   90.00
_cell.angle_gamma   90.00
#
_symmetry.space_group_name_H-M   'P 1'
#
loop_
_entity.id
_entity.type
_entity.pdbx_description
1 polymer ?
#
loop_
_entity_poly.entity_id
_entity_poly.type
_entity_poly.pdbx_seq_one_letter_code
_entity_poly.pdbx_strand_id
1 'polypeptide(L)'
;DAPAPVRNPWATDRIPGGSSGGSAVAVAARLAPAVTGTDTGGSIRQPASFCGITGIKPTYGRASRYGMIAFASSLDQAGPMARSAEDCALLLSAMCGPDPDRDSTSLDVPAENFSAKLNDSIDGLRIGIPAEFFGEGLAPDVRAAVDGALKEYEKLGAKLVPISLPRTQLSIPVYYIIAPAEASSNLSRFDGVKFGHRAKDYTDLVDMYKKTRAEGFGDEVKRRIMIGAYVLSHGYYDAYYLQAQKIRRMIADDFQNAFKECDIIAGPVAPTVAWKLGDHGNDPLADYLADIFTLPGSLAGLPGMSVPAGFGEGGMPVGLQLLGNYFQEARLLNAAHRLQQATDFHLRRPEGF
;
A
#
# COMPACT_ATOMS: atom_id res chain seq x y z
N ASP A 1 8.52 -27.42 -5.14
CA ASP A 1 8.32 -27.01 -3.75
C ASP A 1 8.07 -25.52 -3.72
N ALA A 2 7.04 -25.07 -2.99
CA ALA A 2 6.80 -23.65 -2.78
C ALA A 2 8.00 -23.05 -2.02
N PRO A 3 8.47 -21.83 -2.37
CA PRO A 3 9.54 -21.19 -1.62
C PRO A 3 9.10 -20.98 -0.18
N ALA A 4 10.06 -21.04 0.75
CA ALA A 4 9.79 -20.77 2.16
C ALA A 4 9.19 -19.35 2.33
N PRO A 5 8.22 -19.16 3.24
CA PRO A 5 7.62 -17.84 3.46
C PRO A 5 8.67 -16.84 3.93
N VAL A 6 8.56 -15.60 3.44
CA VAL A 6 9.39 -14.49 3.89
C VAL A 6 9.03 -14.19 5.35
N ARG A 7 10.06 -13.98 6.17
CA ARG A 7 9.92 -13.75 7.62
C ARG A 7 10.30 -12.33 8.00
N ASN A 8 9.66 -11.79 9.02
CA ASN A 8 9.95 -10.45 9.52
C ASN A 8 11.33 -10.44 10.22
N PRO A 9 12.24 -9.53 9.87
CA PRO A 9 13.57 -9.48 10.53
C PRO A 9 13.51 -9.09 12.01
N TRP A 10 12.44 -8.41 12.46
CA TRP A 10 12.26 -8.06 13.88
C TRP A 10 11.85 -9.24 14.74
N ALA A 11 11.15 -10.22 14.16
CA ALA A 11 10.76 -11.47 14.81
C ALA A 11 10.45 -12.51 13.74
N THR A 12 11.31 -13.52 13.60
CA THR A 12 11.26 -14.49 12.47
C THR A 12 10.08 -15.44 12.52
N ASP A 13 9.29 -15.43 13.58
CA ASP A 13 8.01 -16.13 13.71
C ASP A 13 6.80 -15.26 13.25
N ARG A 14 7.04 -14.00 12.81
CA ARG A 14 6.01 -13.06 12.38
C ARG A 14 6.07 -12.76 10.88
N ILE A 15 4.93 -12.32 10.33
CA ILE A 15 4.83 -11.91 8.94
C ILE A 15 5.54 -10.58 8.70
N PRO A 16 6.10 -10.35 7.50
CA PRO A 16 6.64 -9.04 7.10
C PRO A 16 5.57 -8.10 6.52
N GLY A 17 4.32 -8.56 6.42
CA GLY A 17 3.29 -7.91 5.60
C GLY A 17 3.46 -8.19 4.11
N GLY A 18 2.59 -7.60 3.28
CA GLY A 18 2.56 -7.86 1.83
C GLY A 18 1.77 -6.80 1.03
N SER A 19 1.86 -6.99 -0.29
CA SER A 19 2.56 -8.03 -1.05
C SER A 19 4.05 -7.75 -1.26
N SER A 20 4.56 -6.52 -1.03
CA SER A 20 6.00 -6.19 -1.15
C SER A 20 6.81 -6.61 0.10
N GLY A 21 6.44 -7.72 0.76
CA GLY A 21 7.09 -8.19 1.99
C GLY A 21 8.57 -8.53 1.81
N GLY A 22 8.94 -9.17 0.70
CA GLY A 22 10.34 -9.46 0.37
C GLY A 22 11.18 -8.19 0.19
N SER A 23 10.62 -7.17 -0.46
CA SER A 23 11.23 -5.85 -0.62
C SER A 23 11.45 -5.18 0.74
N ALA A 24 10.43 -5.18 1.61
CA ALA A 24 10.52 -4.61 2.94
C ALA A 24 11.59 -5.30 3.81
N VAL A 25 11.62 -6.63 3.78
CA VAL A 25 12.62 -7.43 4.51
C VAL A 25 14.03 -7.13 4.02
N ALA A 26 14.25 -7.01 2.71
CA ALA A 26 15.57 -6.71 2.16
C ALA A 26 16.14 -5.38 2.69
N VAL A 27 15.30 -4.35 2.84
CA VAL A 27 15.71 -3.06 3.42
C VAL A 27 15.88 -3.15 4.93
N ALA A 28 14.93 -3.75 5.64
CA ALA A 28 14.97 -3.87 7.10
C ALA A 28 16.16 -4.69 7.57
N ALA A 29 16.48 -5.78 6.88
CA ALA A 29 17.64 -6.65 7.14
C ALA A 29 18.95 -6.11 6.56
N ARG A 30 18.99 -4.88 6.04
CA ARG A 30 20.19 -4.22 5.48
C ARG A 30 20.79 -4.94 4.27
N LEU A 31 20.04 -5.78 3.55
CA LEU A 31 20.50 -6.46 2.34
C LEU A 31 20.53 -5.51 1.12
N ALA A 32 19.70 -4.46 1.15
CA ALA A 32 19.67 -3.41 0.14
C ALA A 32 19.42 -2.04 0.78
N PRO A 33 20.02 -0.95 0.26
CA PRO A 33 19.77 0.42 0.78
C PRO A 33 18.36 0.91 0.46
N ALA A 34 17.84 0.58 -0.71
CA ALA A 34 16.51 0.92 -1.18
C ALA A 34 16.06 -0.14 -2.21
N VAL A 35 14.76 -0.28 -2.37
CA VAL A 35 14.12 -1.22 -3.29
C VAL A 35 12.86 -0.60 -3.88
N THR A 36 12.32 -1.22 -4.92
CA THR A 36 10.98 -0.92 -5.43
C THR A 36 9.96 -1.91 -4.86
N GLY A 37 8.74 -1.43 -4.70
CA GLY A 37 7.55 -2.23 -4.41
C GLY A 37 6.40 -1.83 -5.29
N THR A 38 5.27 -2.53 -5.15
CA THR A 38 4.00 -2.19 -5.79
C THR A 38 2.90 -2.08 -4.74
N ASP A 39 1.97 -1.17 -4.95
CA ASP A 39 0.88 -0.91 -4.01
C ASP A 39 -0.43 -0.78 -4.78
N THR A 40 -1.32 -1.74 -4.56
CA THR A 40 -2.69 -1.75 -5.09
C THR A 40 -3.67 -1.35 -4.01
N GLY A 41 -3.51 -1.87 -2.80
CA GLY A 41 -4.38 -1.62 -1.65
C GLY A 41 -3.64 -1.25 -0.36
N GLY A 42 -2.29 -1.21 -0.39
CA GLY A 42 -1.45 -1.00 0.79
C GLY A 42 -0.13 -1.75 0.72
N SER A 43 0.13 -2.43 -0.41
CA SER A 43 1.22 -3.42 -0.53
C SER A 43 2.65 -2.85 -0.54
N ILE A 44 2.85 -1.55 -0.45
CA ILE A 44 4.10 -0.87 -0.05
C ILE A 44 3.99 -0.45 1.42
N ARG A 45 2.90 0.22 1.80
CA ARG A 45 2.74 0.88 3.09
C ARG A 45 2.64 -0.10 4.25
N GLN A 46 1.85 -1.17 4.11
CA GLN A 46 1.69 -2.19 5.15
C GLN A 46 3.01 -2.90 5.46
N PRO A 47 3.74 -3.51 4.50
CA PRO A 47 5.00 -4.15 4.82
C PRO A 47 6.08 -3.16 5.26
N ALA A 48 6.04 -1.90 4.81
CA ALA A 48 6.93 -0.86 5.35
C ALA A 48 6.66 -0.61 6.84
N SER A 49 5.40 -0.54 7.26
CA SER A 49 5.01 -0.43 8.67
C SER A 49 5.49 -1.63 9.49
N PHE A 50 5.20 -2.85 9.04
CA PHE A 50 5.52 -4.07 9.79
C PHE A 50 7.02 -4.37 9.88
N CYS A 51 7.81 -3.87 8.94
CA CYS A 51 9.26 -4.01 8.92
C CYS A 51 10.04 -2.79 9.43
N GLY A 52 9.35 -1.71 9.86
CA GLY A 52 9.97 -0.52 10.44
C GLY A 52 10.81 0.29 9.44
N ILE A 53 10.36 0.37 8.20
CA ILE A 53 10.99 1.15 7.13
C ILE A 53 10.03 2.18 6.56
N THR A 54 10.52 3.03 5.68
CA THR A 54 9.73 4.03 4.94
C THR A 54 9.34 3.46 3.57
N GLY A 55 8.09 3.69 3.16
CA GLY A 55 7.64 3.33 1.81
C GLY A 55 6.57 4.31 1.33
N ILE A 56 6.63 4.69 0.07
CA ILE A 56 5.68 5.63 -0.54
C ILE A 56 5.10 5.08 -1.84
N LYS A 57 3.78 5.14 -1.93
CA LYS A 57 3.01 4.98 -3.16
C LYS A 57 2.70 6.38 -3.70
N PRO A 58 3.19 6.76 -4.89
CA PRO A 58 2.85 8.06 -5.50
C PRO A 58 1.38 8.10 -5.94
N THR A 59 0.95 9.26 -6.39
CA THR A 59 -0.33 9.48 -7.08
C THR A 59 -0.46 8.49 -8.25
N TYR A 60 -1.65 7.93 -8.42
CA TYR A 60 -1.93 6.99 -9.52
C TYR A 60 -1.56 7.61 -10.88
N GLY A 61 -0.79 6.88 -11.68
CA GLY A 61 -0.29 7.32 -12.98
C GLY A 61 0.96 8.23 -12.94
N ARG A 62 1.50 8.54 -11.77
CA ARG A 62 2.70 9.37 -11.63
C ARG A 62 4.00 8.63 -11.99
N ALA A 63 4.07 7.33 -11.74
CA ALA A 63 5.15 6.45 -12.15
C ALA A 63 4.63 5.44 -13.16
N SER A 64 5.38 5.21 -14.25
CA SER A 64 5.01 4.22 -15.28
C SER A 64 4.92 2.82 -14.69
N ARG A 65 3.94 2.06 -15.14
CA ARG A 65 3.74 0.64 -14.79
C ARG A 65 4.39 -0.31 -15.81
N TYR A 66 5.11 0.24 -16.79
CA TYR A 66 5.80 -0.58 -17.77
C TYR A 66 6.79 -1.53 -17.09
N GLY A 67 6.70 -2.81 -17.40
CA GLY A 67 7.49 -3.87 -16.75
C GLY A 67 6.86 -4.45 -15.49
N MET A 68 5.78 -3.85 -14.94
CA MET A 68 5.01 -4.44 -13.84
C MET A 68 4.06 -5.52 -14.36
N ILE A 69 3.85 -6.57 -13.57
CA ILE A 69 2.76 -7.53 -13.77
C ILE A 69 1.48 -6.90 -13.24
N ALA A 70 0.52 -6.64 -14.14
CA ALA A 70 -0.74 -6.02 -13.75
C ALA A 70 -1.59 -6.94 -12.89
N PHE A 71 -2.04 -6.43 -11.74
CA PHE A 71 -3.05 -7.06 -10.90
C PHE A 71 -4.40 -6.33 -11.06
N ALA A 72 -4.52 -5.11 -10.55
CA ALA A 72 -5.72 -4.27 -10.71
C ALA A 72 -5.34 -2.96 -11.40
N SER A 73 -5.58 -2.87 -12.70
CA SER A 73 -5.06 -1.80 -13.57
C SER A 73 -5.47 -0.39 -13.15
N SER A 74 -6.62 -0.23 -12.48
CA SER A 74 -7.09 1.07 -12.01
C SER A 74 -6.55 1.46 -10.62
N LEU A 75 -5.72 0.61 -10.00
CA LEU A 75 -5.21 0.78 -8.64
C LEU A 75 -3.69 0.63 -8.54
N ASP A 76 -3.09 -0.28 -9.32
CA ASP A 76 -1.67 -0.64 -9.23
C ASP A 76 -0.76 0.56 -9.43
N GLN A 77 0.21 0.73 -8.52
CA GLN A 77 1.24 1.74 -8.62
C GLN A 77 2.57 1.22 -8.06
N ALA A 78 3.68 1.54 -8.73
CA ALA A 78 5.03 1.31 -8.21
C ALA A 78 5.46 2.46 -7.31
N GLY A 79 6.31 2.16 -6.33
CA GLY A 79 6.93 3.16 -5.49
C GLY A 79 8.16 2.63 -4.74
N PRO A 80 8.99 3.51 -4.18
CA PRO A 80 10.18 3.14 -3.44
C PRO A 80 9.89 2.73 -2.00
N MET A 81 10.77 1.89 -1.48
CA MET A 81 10.88 1.51 -0.08
C MET A 81 12.35 1.64 0.36
N ALA A 82 12.60 2.34 1.43
CA ALA A 82 13.94 2.59 1.95
C ALA A 82 13.88 2.83 3.47
N ARG A 83 15.03 3.05 4.12
CA ARG A 83 15.06 3.35 5.55
C ARG A 83 14.57 4.76 5.86
N SER A 84 14.86 5.71 4.99
CA SER A 84 14.55 7.13 5.21
C SER A 84 13.62 7.70 4.14
N ALA A 85 12.95 8.79 4.48
CA ALA A 85 12.17 9.58 3.53
C ALA A 85 13.08 10.23 2.47
N GLU A 86 14.32 10.57 2.82
CA GLU A 86 15.32 11.11 1.90
C GLU A 86 15.69 10.09 0.81
N ASP A 87 16.01 8.84 1.19
CA ASP A 87 16.30 7.77 0.23
C ASP A 87 15.08 7.48 -0.66
N CYS A 88 13.87 7.49 -0.07
CA CYS A 88 12.63 7.36 -0.85
C CYS A 88 12.47 8.52 -1.84
N ALA A 89 12.79 9.77 -1.45
CA ALA A 89 12.70 10.92 -2.34
C ALA A 89 13.67 10.83 -3.52
N LEU A 90 14.91 10.39 -3.27
CA LEU A 90 15.90 10.17 -4.32
C LEU A 90 15.42 9.13 -5.34
N LEU A 91 14.96 7.98 -4.86
CA LEU A 91 14.51 6.91 -5.75
C LEU A 91 13.19 7.30 -6.47
N LEU A 92 12.26 7.95 -5.78
CA LEU A 92 11.00 8.41 -6.39
C LEU A 92 11.25 9.44 -7.50
N SER A 93 12.25 10.32 -7.33
CA SER A 93 12.64 11.30 -8.37
C SER A 93 13.11 10.61 -9.67
N ALA A 94 13.71 9.43 -9.56
CA ALA A 94 14.12 8.63 -10.72
C ALA A 94 12.97 7.80 -11.32
N MET A 95 11.91 7.51 -10.53
CA MET A 95 10.79 6.65 -10.94
C MET A 95 9.64 7.43 -11.58
N CYS A 96 9.41 8.68 -11.16
CA CYS A 96 8.29 9.50 -11.60
C CYS A 96 8.62 10.30 -12.86
N GLY A 97 7.66 10.34 -13.77
CA GLY A 97 7.74 11.09 -15.02
C GLY A 97 6.81 10.49 -16.07
N PRO A 98 6.53 11.23 -17.16
CA PRO A 98 5.65 10.77 -18.21
C PRO A 98 6.26 9.62 -19.03
N ASP A 99 5.43 8.64 -19.35
CA ASP A 99 5.78 7.49 -20.23
C ASP A 99 4.57 7.09 -21.09
N PRO A 100 4.01 8.01 -21.89
CA PRO A 100 2.76 7.78 -22.62
C PRO A 100 2.86 6.71 -23.69
N ASP A 101 4.09 6.43 -24.19
CA ASP A 101 4.30 5.43 -25.25
C ASP A 101 4.17 3.99 -24.73
N ARG A 102 4.38 3.76 -23.42
CA ARG A 102 4.41 2.42 -22.84
C ARG A 102 3.36 2.16 -21.77
N ASP A 103 2.82 3.20 -21.13
CA ASP A 103 1.75 3.09 -20.15
C ASP A 103 0.65 4.11 -20.42
N SER A 104 -0.52 3.63 -20.87
CA SER A 104 -1.69 4.46 -21.16
C SER A 104 -2.27 5.19 -19.94
N THR A 105 -1.87 4.83 -18.73
CA THR A 105 -2.28 5.53 -17.51
C THR A 105 -1.25 6.52 -17.01
N SER A 106 -0.08 6.58 -17.65
CA SER A 106 0.96 7.55 -17.32
C SER A 106 0.47 8.96 -17.56
N LEU A 107 0.59 9.81 -16.54
CA LEU A 107 0.16 11.20 -16.61
C LEU A 107 1.28 12.07 -17.19
N ASP A 108 0.89 13.07 -17.98
CA ASP A 108 1.82 14.08 -18.50
C ASP A 108 2.16 15.11 -17.40
N VAL A 109 2.86 14.62 -16.36
CA VAL A 109 3.33 15.42 -15.24
C VAL A 109 4.85 15.33 -15.23
N PRO A 110 5.57 16.45 -15.34
CA PRO A 110 7.03 16.46 -15.40
C PRO A 110 7.68 15.73 -14.21
N ALA A 111 8.86 15.18 -14.46
CA ALA A 111 9.72 14.67 -13.40
C ALA A 111 10.01 15.81 -12.38
N GLU A 112 10.08 15.45 -11.13
CA GLU A 112 10.28 16.38 -10.00
C GLU A 112 11.46 15.91 -9.13
N ASN A 113 12.23 16.84 -8.62
CA ASN A 113 13.20 16.55 -7.58
C ASN A 113 12.54 16.58 -6.21
N PHE A 114 12.08 15.41 -5.75
CA PHE A 114 11.39 15.29 -4.46
C PHE A 114 12.29 15.56 -3.24
N SER A 115 13.63 15.60 -3.41
CA SER A 115 14.56 15.92 -2.34
C SER A 115 14.70 17.43 -2.09
N ALA A 116 14.25 18.27 -3.02
CA ALA A 116 14.52 19.71 -2.97
C ALA A 116 13.93 20.43 -1.76
N LYS A 117 12.82 19.92 -1.21
CA LYS A 117 12.03 20.56 -0.13
C LYS A 117 12.00 19.76 1.18
N LEU A 118 12.84 18.74 1.32
CA LEU A 118 12.81 17.85 2.50
C LEU A 118 13.04 18.61 3.82
N ASN A 119 13.85 19.65 3.80
CA ASN A 119 14.21 20.44 4.98
C ASN A 119 13.35 21.69 5.20
N ASP A 120 12.34 21.93 4.35
CA ASP A 120 11.43 23.05 4.52
C ASP A 120 10.70 22.96 5.87
N SER A 121 10.37 24.10 6.46
CA SER A 121 9.60 24.16 7.70
C SER A 121 8.21 23.57 7.48
N ILE A 122 7.74 22.80 8.47
CA ILE A 122 6.36 22.32 8.55
C ILE A 122 5.54 23.10 9.57
N ASP A 123 6.04 24.23 10.05
CA ASP A 123 5.29 25.12 10.93
C ASP A 123 3.99 25.57 10.25
N GLY A 124 2.88 25.44 10.98
CA GLY A 124 1.55 25.72 10.46
C GLY A 124 0.94 24.64 9.55
N LEU A 125 1.64 23.54 9.21
CA LEU A 125 1.10 22.44 8.43
C LEU A 125 -0.14 21.86 9.12
N ARG A 126 -1.27 21.81 8.41
CA ARG A 126 -2.52 21.26 8.93
C ARG A 126 -2.57 19.76 8.63
N ILE A 127 -2.58 18.94 9.68
CA ILE A 127 -2.64 17.48 9.59
C ILE A 127 -4.03 17.03 9.98
N GLY A 128 -4.80 16.52 9.02
CA GLY A 128 -6.15 15.97 9.24
C GLY A 128 -6.08 14.64 9.97
N ILE A 129 -6.87 14.50 11.03
CA ILE A 129 -6.99 13.29 11.83
C ILE A 129 -8.40 12.73 11.67
N PRO A 130 -8.61 11.70 10.82
CA PRO A 130 -9.94 11.14 10.61
C PRO A 130 -10.37 10.30 11.82
N ALA A 131 -11.53 10.62 12.39
CA ALA A 131 -12.05 9.90 13.54
C ALA A 131 -12.22 8.38 13.26
N GLU A 132 -12.54 8.05 12.03
CA GLU A 132 -12.78 6.68 11.55
C GLU A 132 -11.51 5.79 11.58
N PHE A 133 -10.30 6.39 11.58
CA PHE A 133 -9.04 5.65 11.67
C PHE A 133 -8.65 5.31 13.12
N PHE A 134 -9.35 5.88 14.10
CA PHE A 134 -9.03 5.74 15.52
C PHE A 134 -10.18 5.09 16.32
N GLY A 135 -11.04 4.36 15.62
CA GLY A 135 -12.21 3.68 16.19
C GLY A 135 -11.89 2.32 16.84
N GLU A 136 -12.95 1.53 16.98
CA GLU A 136 -12.87 0.15 17.47
C GLU A 136 -12.01 -0.72 16.56
N GLY A 137 -11.27 -1.66 17.14
CA GLY A 137 -10.36 -2.58 16.43
C GLY A 137 -8.92 -2.08 16.28
N LEU A 138 -8.62 -0.81 16.58
CA LEU A 138 -7.25 -0.31 16.64
C LEU A 138 -6.58 -0.73 17.95
N ALA A 139 -5.48 -1.48 17.87
CA ALA A 139 -4.74 -1.94 19.03
C ALA A 139 -4.19 -0.75 19.86
N PRO A 140 -4.24 -0.83 21.21
CA PRO A 140 -3.84 0.29 22.06
C PRO A 140 -2.37 0.70 21.92
N ASP A 141 -1.48 -0.25 21.64
CA ASP A 141 -0.06 -0.03 21.44
C ASP A 141 0.21 0.70 20.10
N VAL A 142 -0.49 0.31 19.03
CA VAL A 142 -0.45 1.02 17.75
C VAL A 142 -0.99 2.44 17.93
N ARG A 143 -2.11 2.59 18.63
CA ARG A 143 -2.69 3.90 18.96
C ARG A 143 -1.68 4.79 19.68
N ALA A 144 -1.03 4.27 20.70
CA ALA A 144 -0.07 5.01 21.50
C ALA A 144 1.16 5.46 20.69
N ALA A 145 1.68 4.59 19.81
CA ALA A 145 2.79 4.93 18.92
C ALA A 145 2.41 6.03 17.93
N VAL A 146 1.25 5.92 17.30
CA VAL A 146 0.73 6.94 16.35
C VAL A 146 0.47 8.27 17.07
N ASP A 147 -0.18 8.27 18.23
CA ASP A 147 -0.41 9.48 19.03
C ASP A 147 0.92 10.12 19.46
N GLY A 148 1.95 9.30 19.75
CA GLY A 148 3.32 9.78 20.02
C GLY A 148 3.93 10.53 18.85
N ALA A 149 3.86 9.97 17.64
CA ALA A 149 4.36 10.60 16.43
C ALA A 149 3.58 11.89 16.08
N LEU A 150 2.27 11.90 16.30
CA LEU A 150 1.44 13.11 16.10
C LEU A 150 1.86 14.23 17.06
N LYS A 151 2.21 13.93 18.30
CA LYS A 151 2.74 14.92 19.26
C LYS A 151 4.09 15.48 18.82
N GLU A 152 4.94 14.69 18.14
CA GLU A 152 6.20 15.23 17.59
C GLU A 152 5.90 16.24 16.45
N TYR A 153 4.90 15.98 15.62
CA TYR A 153 4.45 16.98 14.63
C TYR A 153 3.97 18.28 15.27
N GLU A 154 3.21 18.22 16.37
CA GLU A 154 2.79 19.42 17.11
C GLU A 154 4.00 20.20 17.63
N LYS A 155 5.03 19.53 18.17
CA LYS A 155 6.28 20.15 18.61
C LYS A 155 7.04 20.84 17.46
N LEU A 156 6.91 20.32 16.24
CA LEU A 156 7.48 20.89 15.03
C LEU A 156 6.63 22.05 14.44
N GLY A 157 5.53 22.42 15.11
CA GLY A 157 4.66 23.53 14.74
C GLY A 157 3.47 23.15 13.87
N ALA A 158 3.27 21.87 13.55
CA ALA A 158 2.10 21.44 12.81
C ALA A 158 0.82 21.52 13.68
N LYS A 159 -0.33 21.61 13.03
CA LYS A 159 -1.65 21.72 13.66
C LYS A 159 -2.47 20.47 13.33
N LEU A 160 -2.90 19.73 14.36
CA LEU A 160 -3.82 18.61 14.20
C LEU A 160 -5.24 19.12 14.01
N VAL A 161 -5.92 18.69 12.96
CA VAL A 161 -7.27 19.10 12.59
C VAL A 161 -8.17 17.86 12.58
N PRO A 162 -9.20 17.81 13.45
CA PRO A 162 -10.19 16.73 13.36
C PRO A 162 -10.92 16.80 12.01
N ILE A 163 -11.01 15.67 11.32
CA ILE A 163 -11.75 15.52 10.07
C ILE A 163 -12.58 14.24 10.08
N SER A 164 -13.48 14.07 9.10
CA SER A 164 -14.26 12.86 8.92
C SER A 164 -14.11 12.32 7.50
N LEU A 165 -14.00 11.00 7.38
CA LEU A 165 -13.98 10.24 6.13
C LEU A 165 -15.07 9.14 6.21
N PRO A 166 -16.34 9.49 6.20
CA PRO A 166 -17.46 8.62 6.65
C PRO A 166 -17.65 7.36 5.81
N ARG A 167 -17.13 7.33 4.56
CA ARG A 167 -17.28 6.19 3.66
C ARG A 167 -16.09 5.25 3.65
N THR A 168 -15.04 5.51 4.43
CA THR A 168 -13.83 4.65 4.47
C THR A 168 -14.14 3.22 4.90
N GLN A 169 -15.12 3.00 5.75
CA GLN A 169 -15.61 1.66 6.13
C GLN A 169 -16.12 0.82 4.94
N LEU A 170 -16.48 1.44 3.82
CA LEU A 170 -16.90 0.76 2.60
C LEU A 170 -15.70 0.33 1.72
N SER A 171 -14.48 0.71 2.08
CA SER A 171 -13.31 0.47 1.25
C SER A 171 -12.99 -1.01 1.06
N ILE A 172 -13.15 -1.83 2.11
CA ILE A 172 -12.91 -3.28 2.03
C ILE A 172 -13.84 -3.92 1.00
N PRO A 173 -15.19 -3.85 1.13
CA PRO A 173 -16.06 -4.48 0.14
C PRO A 173 -15.86 -3.91 -1.28
N VAL A 174 -15.63 -2.60 -1.42
CA VAL A 174 -15.37 -1.97 -2.73
C VAL A 174 -14.10 -2.51 -3.37
N TYR A 175 -13.01 -2.60 -2.60
CA TYR A 175 -11.74 -3.10 -3.10
C TYR A 175 -11.84 -4.57 -3.52
N TYR A 176 -12.47 -5.43 -2.70
CA TYR A 176 -12.60 -6.86 -2.98
C TYR A 176 -13.64 -7.21 -4.05
N ILE A 177 -14.33 -6.21 -4.59
CA ILE A 177 -15.09 -6.31 -5.85
C ILE A 177 -14.22 -5.85 -7.03
N ILE A 178 -13.63 -4.65 -6.95
CA ILE A 178 -12.91 -4.05 -8.07
C ILE A 178 -11.60 -4.80 -8.38
N ALA A 179 -10.77 -5.05 -7.37
CA ALA A 179 -9.45 -5.64 -7.60
C ALA A 179 -9.53 -7.07 -8.15
N PRO A 180 -10.35 -8.01 -7.64
CA PRO A 180 -10.53 -9.31 -8.25
C PRO A 180 -11.12 -9.25 -9.67
N ALA A 181 -12.07 -8.33 -9.94
CA ALA A 181 -12.65 -8.15 -11.27
C ALA A 181 -11.55 -7.80 -12.29
N GLU A 182 -10.73 -6.80 -11.98
CA GLU A 182 -9.62 -6.39 -12.83
C GLU A 182 -8.52 -7.45 -12.92
N ALA A 183 -8.19 -8.13 -11.81
CA ALA A 183 -7.22 -9.23 -11.78
C ALA A 183 -7.65 -10.39 -12.68
N SER A 184 -8.93 -10.78 -12.67
CA SER A 184 -9.43 -11.85 -13.53
C SER A 184 -9.21 -11.54 -15.02
N SER A 185 -9.37 -10.30 -15.42
CA SER A 185 -9.09 -9.81 -16.77
C SER A 185 -7.58 -9.76 -17.06
N ASN A 186 -6.79 -9.14 -16.17
CA ASN A 186 -5.35 -8.97 -16.37
C ASN A 186 -4.60 -10.30 -16.38
N LEU A 187 -4.94 -11.23 -15.50
CA LEU A 187 -4.28 -12.53 -15.40
C LEU A 187 -4.75 -13.54 -16.46
N SER A 188 -5.75 -13.20 -17.28
CA SER A 188 -6.19 -14.05 -18.40
C SER A 188 -5.08 -14.30 -19.43
N ARG A 189 -4.13 -13.37 -19.55
CA ARG A 189 -2.99 -13.46 -20.49
C ARG A 189 -1.96 -14.54 -20.14
N PHE A 190 -1.97 -15.03 -18.90
CA PHE A 190 -1.08 -16.10 -18.46
C PHE A 190 -1.71 -17.46 -18.76
N ASP A 191 -1.72 -17.82 -20.03
CA ASP A 191 -2.35 -19.01 -20.60
C ASP A 191 -1.36 -20.12 -21.02
N GLY A 192 -0.05 -19.86 -20.82
CA GLY A 192 1.03 -20.77 -21.19
C GLY A 192 1.37 -20.77 -22.70
N VAL A 193 0.73 -19.92 -23.52
CA VAL A 193 1.08 -19.78 -24.95
C VAL A 193 2.19 -18.76 -25.11
N LYS A 194 1.98 -17.54 -24.64
CA LYS A 194 2.95 -16.43 -24.75
C LYS A 194 3.61 -16.09 -23.42
N PHE A 195 2.86 -16.22 -22.32
CA PHE A 195 3.32 -15.83 -21.00
C PHE A 195 3.07 -16.91 -19.94
N GLY A 196 3.96 -16.97 -18.96
CA GLY A 196 3.82 -17.77 -17.76
C GLY A 196 4.20 -19.25 -17.94
N HIS A 197 3.85 -20.02 -16.92
CA HIS A 197 4.03 -21.47 -16.92
C HIS A 197 3.17 -22.14 -18.02
N ARG A 198 3.68 -23.23 -18.60
CA ARG A 198 2.91 -24.14 -19.48
C ARG A 198 2.95 -25.54 -18.91
N ALA A 199 1.80 -26.16 -18.76
CA ALA A 199 1.68 -27.57 -18.40
C ALA A 199 2.44 -28.44 -19.42
N LYS A 200 3.13 -29.47 -18.94
CA LYS A 200 3.92 -30.37 -19.79
C LYS A 200 3.06 -31.40 -20.50
N ASP A 201 2.05 -31.92 -19.81
CA ASP A 201 1.20 -33.05 -20.25
C ASP A 201 -0.25 -32.57 -20.43
N TYR A 202 -0.72 -32.54 -21.68
CA TYR A 202 -2.09 -32.17 -22.04
C TYR A 202 -2.55 -32.92 -23.28
N THR A 203 -3.86 -33.11 -23.42
CA THR A 203 -4.47 -33.87 -24.53
C THR A 203 -4.87 -32.99 -25.71
N ASP A 204 -5.30 -31.73 -25.41
CA ASP A 204 -5.71 -30.73 -26.40
C ASP A 204 -5.48 -29.31 -25.87
N LEU A 205 -5.83 -28.30 -26.67
CA LEU A 205 -5.63 -26.89 -26.33
C LEU A 205 -6.40 -26.46 -25.08
N VAL A 206 -7.63 -26.96 -24.91
CA VAL A 206 -8.46 -26.60 -23.75
C VAL A 206 -7.90 -27.20 -22.48
N ASP A 207 -7.45 -28.45 -22.55
CA ASP A 207 -6.79 -29.17 -21.45
C ASP A 207 -5.46 -28.47 -21.09
N MET A 208 -4.70 -28.04 -22.08
CA MET A 208 -3.49 -27.24 -21.87
C MET A 208 -3.78 -25.97 -21.06
N TYR A 209 -4.78 -25.19 -21.43
CA TYR A 209 -5.15 -23.97 -20.69
C TYR A 209 -5.58 -24.28 -19.27
N LYS A 210 -6.42 -25.30 -19.07
CA LYS A 210 -6.90 -25.68 -17.74
C LYS A 210 -5.76 -26.09 -16.82
N LYS A 211 -4.90 -26.98 -17.27
CA LYS A 211 -3.76 -27.48 -16.50
C LYS A 211 -2.73 -26.39 -16.23
N THR A 212 -2.37 -25.63 -17.24
CA THR A 212 -1.44 -24.50 -17.12
C THR A 212 -1.87 -23.52 -16.03
N ARG A 213 -3.13 -23.13 -16.03
CA ARG A 213 -3.65 -22.17 -15.04
C ARG A 213 -3.83 -22.79 -13.66
N ALA A 214 -4.20 -24.08 -13.59
CA ALA A 214 -4.31 -24.80 -12.33
C ALA A 214 -2.93 -24.98 -11.65
N GLU A 215 -1.89 -25.28 -12.42
CA GLU A 215 -0.52 -25.47 -11.94
C GLU A 215 0.20 -24.13 -11.67
N GLY A 216 0.00 -23.14 -12.53
CA GLY A 216 0.76 -21.90 -12.55
C GLY A 216 0.30 -20.84 -11.54
N PHE A 217 -0.93 -20.89 -11.06
CA PHE A 217 -1.47 -19.96 -10.07
C PHE A 217 -1.61 -20.61 -8.70
N GLY A 218 -1.17 -19.89 -7.65
CA GLY A 218 -1.44 -20.26 -6.27
C GLY A 218 -2.93 -20.12 -5.90
N ASP A 219 -3.33 -20.71 -4.78
CA ASP A 219 -4.74 -20.83 -4.41
C ASP A 219 -5.43 -19.48 -4.18
N GLU A 220 -4.76 -18.51 -3.56
CA GLU A 220 -5.30 -17.16 -3.36
C GLU A 220 -5.53 -16.44 -4.71
N VAL A 221 -4.60 -16.55 -5.65
CA VAL A 221 -4.76 -15.96 -6.98
C VAL A 221 -5.93 -16.61 -7.72
N LYS A 222 -6.06 -17.94 -7.66
CA LYS A 222 -7.21 -18.67 -8.23
C LYS A 222 -8.53 -18.20 -7.63
N ARG A 223 -8.59 -18.02 -6.31
CA ARG A 223 -9.77 -17.50 -5.61
C ARG A 223 -10.17 -16.12 -6.13
N ARG A 224 -9.22 -15.21 -6.24
CA ARG A 224 -9.47 -13.85 -6.76
C ARG A 224 -9.91 -13.84 -8.22
N ILE A 225 -9.31 -14.67 -9.07
CA ILE A 225 -9.74 -14.83 -10.47
C ILE A 225 -11.20 -15.33 -10.54
N MET A 226 -11.58 -16.30 -9.71
CA MET A 226 -12.95 -16.84 -9.67
C MET A 226 -13.96 -15.78 -9.20
N ILE A 227 -13.65 -15.06 -8.12
CA ILE A 227 -14.49 -13.96 -7.62
C ILE A 227 -14.65 -12.89 -8.70
N GLY A 228 -13.55 -12.49 -9.35
CA GLY A 228 -13.58 -11.48 -10.40
C GLY A 228 -14.40 -11.91 -11.62
N ALA A 229 -14.25 -13.14 -12.07
CA ALA A 229 -15.06 -13.70 -13.18
C ALA A 229 -16.56 -13.74 -12.82
N TYR A 230 -16.90 -14.07 -11.58
CA TYR A 230 -18.28 -14.02 -11.09
C TYR A 230 -18.84 -12.60 -11.08
N VAL A 231 -18.12 -11.65 -10.52
CA VAL A 231 -18.53 -10.23 -10.43
C VAL A 231 -18.73 -9.61 -11.82
N LEU A 232 -17.94 -10.01 -12.82
CA LEU A 232 -18.05 -9.52 -14.19
C LEU A 232 -19.08 -10.29 -15.03
N SER A 233 -19.71 -11.34 -14.51
CA SER A 233 -20.67 -12.13 -15.26
C SER A 233 -22.01 -11.39 -15.46
N HIS A 234 -22.80 -11.87 -16.43
CA HIS A 234 -24.10 -11.30 -16.76
C HIS A 234 -25.03 -11.22 -15.54
N GLY A 235 -25.64 -10.07 -15.33
CA GLY A 235 -26.54 -9.79 -14.20
C GLY A 235 -25.83 -9.35 -12.91
N TYR A 236 -24.54 -9.60 -12.75
CA TYR A 236 -23.77 -9.18 -11.59
C TYR A 236 -22.89 -7.95 -11.82
N TYR A 237 -22.53 -7.68 -13.08
CA TYR A 237 -21.68 -6.55 -13.43
C TYR A 237 -22.26 -5.21 -12.94
N ASP A 238 -23.53 -4.94 -13.24
CA ASP A 238 -24.20 -3.70 -12.83
C ASP A 238 -24.42 -3.65 -11.32
N ALA A 239 -24.81 -4.79 -10.72
CA ALA A 239 -25.12 -4.88 -9.30
C ALA A 239 -23.89 -4.74 -8.39
N TYR A 240 -22.74 -5.24 -8.84
CA TYR A 240 -21.52 -5.26 -8.02
C TYR A 240 -20.44 -4.30 -8.55
N TYR A 241 -19.94 -4.53 -9.79
CA TYR A 241 -18.79 -3.78 -10.28
C TYR A 241 -19.11 -2.29 -10.48
N LEU A 242 -20.19 -1.96 -11.17
CA LEU A 242 -20.57 -0.57 -11.37
C LEU A 242 -20.95 0.11 -10.05
N GLN A 243 -21.62 -0.60 -9.15
CA GLN A 243 -21.93 -0.05 -7.83
C GLN A 243 -20.66 0.22 -7.01
N ALA A 244 -19.68 -0.69 -7.03
CA ALA A 244 -18.41 -0.49 -6.38
C ALA A 244 -17.65 0.72 -6.95
N GLN A 245 -17.67 0.93 -8.27
CA GLN A 245 -17.06 2.11 -8.91
C GLN A 245 -17.74 3.42 -8.46
N LYS A 246 -19.06 3.44 -8.30
CA LYS A 246 -19.80 4.61 -7.78
C LYS A 246 -19.39 4.91 -6.33
N ILE A 247 -19.32 3.89 -5.47
CA ILE A 247 -18.91 4.06 -4.07
C ILE A 247 -17.44 4.49 -4.00
N ARG A 248 -16.55 3.94 -4.84
CA ARG A 248 -15.17 4.39 -4.98
C ARG A 248 -15.09 5.90 -5.24
N ARG A 249 -15.93 6.43 -6.12
CA ARG A 249 -15.97 7.87 -6.39
C ARG A 249 -16.39 8.64 -5.14
N MET A 250 -17.39 8.16 -4.41
CA MET A 250 -17.84 8.80 -3.18
C MET A 250 -16.76 8.81 -2.09
N ILE A 251 -15.95 7.73 -1.98
CA ILE A 251 -14.77 7.70 -1.09
C ILE A 251 -13.77 8.77 -1.50
N ALA A 252 -13.47 8.90 -2.80
CA ALA A 252 -12.57 9.94 -3.29
C ALA A 252 -13.09 11.35 -2.99
N ASP A 253 -14.40 11.58 -3.11
CA ASP A 253 -15.03 12.86 -2.80
C ASP A 253 -14.92 13.22 -1.30
N ASP A 254 -14.97 12.24 -0.38
CA ASP A 254 -14.72 12.47 1.06
C ASP A 254 -13.31 13.03 1.28
N PHE A 255 -12.29 12.46 0.64
CA PHE A 255 -10.93 12.98 0.71
C PHE A 255 -10.81 14.39 0.15
N GLN A 256 -11.43 14.67 -1.01
CA GLN A 256 -11.39 16.00 -1.61
C GLN A 256 -12.06 17.04 -0.71
N ASN A 257 -13.10 16.68 0.04
CA ASN A 257 -13.70 17.56 1.03
C ASN A 257 -12.78 17.77 2.25
N ALA A 258 -12.17 16.71 2.76
CA ALA A 258 -11.23 16.79 3.88
C ALA A 258 -10.00 17.67 3.55
N PHE A 259 -9.47 17.59 2.33
CA PHE A 259 -8.33 18.43 1.89
C PHE A 259 -8.66 19.92 1.74
N LYS A 260 -9.90 20.37 1.91
CA LYS A 260 -10.23 21.80 2.07
C LYS A 260 -9.85 22.31 3.47
N GLU A 261 -9.83 21.39 4.45
CA GLU A 261 -9.59 21.70 5.86
C GLU A 261 -8.15 21.40 6.32
N CYS A 262 -7.46 20.48 5.64
CA CYS A 262 -6.10 20.08 5.98
C CYS A 262 -5.19 19.97 4.75
N ASP A 263 -3.88 19.89 4.99
CA ASP A 263 -2.86 19.83 3.94
C ASP A 263 -2.39 18.40 3.66
N ILE A 264 -2.35 17.58 4.71
CA ILE A 264 -2.12 16.12 4.67
C ILE A 264 -3.05 15.45 5.68
N ILE A 265 -3.23 14.14 5.54
CA ILE A 265 -4.01 13.33 6.48
C ILE A 265 -3.07 12.31 7.12
N ALA A 266 -3.21 12.07 8.43
CA ALA A 266 -2.40 11.11 9.16
C ALA A 266 -3.25 10.12 9.95
N GLY A 267 -2.74 8.89 10.10
CA GLY A 267 -3.36 7.83 10.88
C GLY A 267 -2.50 6.56 10.93
N PRO A 268 -2.97 5.48 11.55
CA PRO A 268 -2.26 4.20 11.53
C PRO A 268 -2.21 3.63 10.11
N VAL A 269 -1.17 2.81 9.83
CA VAL A 269 -1.08 2.04 8.59
C VAL A 269 -1.91 0.76 8.68
N ALA A 270 -1.84 0.08 9.82
CA ALA A 270 -2.56 -1.17 10.10
C ALA A 270 -3.13 -1.15 11.51
N PRO A 271 -4.17 -1.94 11.81
CA PRO A 271 -4.80 -1.97 13.14
C PRO A 271 -3.92 -2.53 14.24
N THR A 272 -2.99 -3.43 13.90
CA THR A 272 -2.09 -4.12 14.83
C THR A 272 -0.65 -4.07 14.32
N VAL A 273 0.29 -4.45 15.15
CA VAL A 273 1.66 -4.82 14.72
C VAL A 273 1.62 -6.13 13.92
N ALA A 274 2.73 -6.51 13.28
CA ALA A 274 2.85 -7.76 12.56
C ALA A 274 2.49 -8.95 13.46
N TRP A 275 1.59 -9.82 13.03
CA TRP A 275 1.15 -11.03 13.74
C TRP A 275 2.02 -12.24 13.40
N LYS A 276 1.87 -13.32 14.15
CA LYS A 276 2.66 -14.55 13.93
C LYS A 276 2.22 -15.26 12.66
N LEU A 277 3.16 -15.94 12.04
CA LEU A 277 2.87 -16.81 10.90
C LEU A 277 1.84 -17.88 11.29
N GLY A 278 0.72 -17.90 10.58
CA GLY A 278 -0.37 -18.85 10.79
C GLY A 278 -1.44 -18.43 11.81
N ASP A 279 -1.31 -17.29 12.50
CA ASP A 279 -2.32 -16.84 13.50
C ASP A 279 -3.72 -16.66 12.91
N HIS A 280 -3.82 -16.20 11.67
CA HIS A 280 -5.11 -16.04 10.99
C HIS A 280 -5.61 -17.34 10.33
N GLY A 281 -4.80 -18.41 10.34
CA GLY A 281 -5.17 -19.71 9.78
C GLY A 281 -5.60 -19.61 8.32
N ASN A 282 -6.83 -20.06 8.05
CA ASN A 282 -7.46 -19.98 6.73
C ASN A 282 -8.55 -18.88 6.67
N ASP A 283 -8.53 -17.90 7.57
CA ASP A 283 -9.49 -16.79 7.55
C ASP A 283 -8.97 -15.61 6.70
N PRO A 284 -9.35 -15.52 5.43
CA PRO A 284 -8.93 -14.42 4.56
C PRO A 284 -9.52 -13.07 4.99
N LEU A 285 -10.60 -13.05 5.78
CA LEU A 285 -11.21 -11.80 6.23
C LEU A 285 -10.33 -11.09 7.28
N ALA A 286 -9.67 -11.85 8.14
CA ALA A 286 -8.74 -11.27 9.11
C ALA A 286 -7.56 -10.58 8.42
N ASP A 287 -7.00 -11.20 7.36
CA ASP A 287 -5.94 -10.59 6.56
C ASP A 287 -6.43 -9.34 5.82
N TYR A 288 -7.67 -9.35 5.33
CA TYR A 288 -8.26 -8.21 4.61
C TYR A 288 -8.52 -7.00 5.52
N LEU A 289 -8.86 -7.25 6.78
CA LEU A 289 -9.06 -6.18 7.77
C LEU A 289 -7.77 -5.42 8.09
N ALA A 290 -6.60 -6.05 7.90
CA ALA A 290 -5.31 -5.38 8.08
C ALA A 290 -5.08 -4.20 7.13
N ASP A 291 -5.78 -4.15 5.99
CA ASP A 291 -5.66 -3.10 4.98
C ASP A 291 -6.71 -1.98 5.13
N ILE A 292 -7.54 -2.01 6.18
CA ILE A 292 -8.67 -1.09 6.35
C ILE A 292 -8.28 0.38 6.25
N PHE A 293 -7.08 0.76 6.70
CA PHE A 293 -6.60 2.15 6.69
C PHE A 293 -5.85 2.52 5.40
N THR A 294 -5.35 1.54 4.64
CA THR A 294 -4.59 1.80 3.42
C THR A 294 -5.45 1.80 2.16
N LEU A 295 -6.52 0.98 2.14
CA LEU A 295 -7.44 0.85 1.01
C LEU A 295 -8.11 2.16 0.58
N PRO A 296 -8.60 3.02 1.50
CA PRO A 296 -9.29 4.25 1.10
C PRO A 296 -8.44 5.15 0.22
N GLY A 297 -7.17 5.39 0.61
CA GLY A 297 -6.22 6.19 -0.16
C GLY A 297 -5.89 5.59 -1.54
N SER A 298 -5.80 4.26 -1.64
CA SER A 298 -5.60 3.55 -2.91
C SER A 298 -6.81 3.69 -3.83
N LEU A 299 -8.03 3.46 -3.31
CA LEU A 299 -9.27 3.63 -4.07
C LEU A 299 -9.45 5.04 -4.60
N ALA A 300 -9.04 6.05 -3.82
CA ALA A 300 -9.06 7.45 -4.23
C ALA A 300 -7.92 7.83 -5.18
N GLY A 301 -6.93 6.96 -5.44
CA GLY A 301 -5.78 7.27 -6.29
C GLY A 301 -4.76 8.23 -5.70
N LEU A 302 -4.83 8.48 -4.39
CA LEU A 302 -3.99 9.44 -3.67
C LEU A 302 -2.57 8.94 -3.45
N PRO A 303 -1.56 9.82 -3.35
CA PRO A 303 -0.27 9.45 -2.82
C PRO A 303 -0.38 9.15 -1.33
N GLY A 304 0.34 8.13 -0.88
CA GLY A 304 0.37 7.73 0.51
C GLY A 304 1.67 7.06 0.89
N MET A 305 2.10 7.26 2.13
CA MET A 305 3.33 6.66 2.62
C MET A 305 3.19 6.13 4.03
N SER A 306 4.06 5.20 4.39
CA SER A 306 4.32 4.74 5.75
C SER A 306 5.67 5.28 6.20
N VAL A 307 5.72 5.82 7.40
CA VAL A 307 6.97 6.23 8.08
C VAL A 307 7.02 5.60 9.47
N PRO A 308 8.17 5.11 9.95
CA PRO A 308 8.29 4.56 11.30
C PRO A 308 7.84 5.57 12.36
N ALA A 309 6.96 5.13 13.27
CA ALA A 309 6.31 5.97 14.28
C ALA A 309 6.58 5.51 15.72
N GLY A 310 7.26 4.38 15.89
CA GLY A 310 7.53 3.78 17.17
C GLY A 310 7.44 2.26 17.14
N PHE A 311 7.22 1.68 18.31
CA PHE A 311 7.14 0.23 18.49
C PHE A 311 5.94 -0.11 19.38
N GLY A 312 5.31 -1.23 19.06
CA GLY A 312 4.18 -1.80 19.79
C GLY A 312 4.55 -3.09 20.49
N GLU A 313 3.57 -3.97 20.64
CA GLU A 313 3.69 -5.24 21.33
C GLU A 313 4.88 -6.07 20.84
N GLY A 314 5.64 -6.62 21.77
CA GLY A 314 6.83 -7.45 21.47
C GLY A 314 7.97 -6.68 20.79
N GLY A 315 8.00 -5.35 20.87
CA GLY A 315 9.01 -4.53 20.21
C GLY A 315 8.85 -4.46 18.68
N MET A 316 7.68 -4.81 18.17
CA MET A 316 7.40 -4.77 16.73
C MET A 316 7.17 -3.35 16.24
N PRO A 317 7.66 -2.99 15.04
CA PRO A 317 7.48 -1.66 14.48
C PRO A 317 6.02 -1.29 14.26
N VAL A 318 5.75 0.01 14.38
CA VAL A 318 4.48 0.67 14.02
C VAL A 318 4.76 1.76 13.01
N GLY A 319 3.97 1.81 11.93
CA GLY A 319 4.02 2.86 10.92
C GLY A 319 2.91 3.90 11.11
N LEU A 320 3.27 5.17 10.94
CA LEU A 320 2.32 6.25 10.70
C LEU A 320 2.06 6.34 9.20
N GLN A 321 0.80 6.33 8.79
CA GLN A 321 0.39 6.63 7.42
C GLN A 321 0.24 8.14 7.24
N LEU A 322 0.81 8.65 6.14
CA LEU A 322 0.57 10.00 5.65
C LEU A 322 -0.09 9.91 4.27
N LEU A 323 -1.20 10.61 4.07
CA LEU A 323 -1.90 10.72 2.79
C LEU A 323 -1.90 12.17 2.33
N GLY A 324 -1.55 12.41 1.08
CA GLY A 324 -1.58 13.72 0.44
C GLY A 324 -2.70 13.84 -0.59
N ASN A 325 -3.04 15.06 -0.96
CA ASN A 325 -3.83 15.28 -2.16
C ASN A 325 -3.00 14.93 -3.41
N TYR A 326 -3.62 14.82 -4.56
CA TYR A 326 -2.94 14.49 -5.81
C TYR A 326 -1.70 15.37 -6.02
N PHE A 327 -0.59 14.72 -6.41
CA PHE A 327 0.69 15.37 -6.72
C PHE A 327 1.35 16.10 -5.52
N GLN A 328 1.03 15.68 -4.29
CA GLN A 328 1.64 16.25 -3.08
C GLN A 328 2.70 15.32 -2.45
N GLU A 329 3.35 14.48 -3.25
CA GLU A 329 4.41 13.56 -2.80
C GLU A 329 5.54 14.30 -2.08
N ALA A 330 5.97 15.45 -2.62
CA ALA A 330 7.03 16.27 -2.01
C ALA A 330 6.65 16.73 -0.59
N ARG A 331 5.37 17.08 -0.35
CA ARG A 331 4.88 17.47 0.98
C ARG A 331 4.87 16.28 1.94
N LEU A 332 4.46 15.11 1.48
CA LEU A 332 4.50 13.89 2.29
C LEU A 332 5.93 13.53 2.70
N LEU A 333 6.85 13.56 1.74
CA LEU A 333 8.27 13.27 1.98
C LEU A 333 8.91 14.28 2.91
N ASN A 334 8.60 15.59 2.77
CA ASN A 334 9.03 16.62 3.69
C ASN A 334 8.51 16.35 5.11
N ALA A 335 7.21 16.13 5.29
CA ALA A 335 6.63 15.84 6.60
C ALA A 335 7.28 14.60 7.25
N ALA A 336 7.46 13.51 6.49
CA ALA A 336 8.11 12.30 6.96
C ALA A 336 9.59 12.54 7.33
N HIS A 337 10.33 13.28 6.52
CA HIS A 337 11.73 13.63 6.78
C HIS A 337 11.86 14.48 8.05
N ARG A 338 10.99 15.46 8.27
CA ARG A 338 10.97 16.29 9.48
C ARG A 338 10.69 15.46 10.74
N LEU A 339 9.77 14.49 10.67
CA LEU A 339 9.55 13.54 11.77
C LEU A 339 10.80 12.70 12.04
N GLN A 340 11.47 12.21 11.00
CA GLN A 340 12.70 11.41 11.12
C GLN A 340 13.88 12.20 11.67
N GLN A 341 13.95 13.50 11.43
CA GLN A 341 14.96 14.38 12.07
C GLN A 341 14.67 14.61 13.56
N ALA A 342 13.42 14.56 13.99
CA ALA A 342 13.00 14.75 15.38
C ALA A 342 13.01 13.47 16.22
N THR A 343 13.09 12.29 15.56
CA THR A 343 12.99 10.97 16.20
C THR A 343 14.08 10.03 15.71
N ASP A 344 14.24 8.88 16.37
CA ASP A 344 15.22 7.85 16.00
C ASP A 344 14.57 6.54 15.48
N PHE A 345 13.26 6.48 15.30
CA PHE A 345 12.54 5.25 14.98
C PHE A 345 13.05 4.56 13.71
N HIS A 346 13.38 5.32 12.67
CA HIS A 346 13.91 4.82 11.40
C HIS A 346 15.40 4.41 11.49
N LEU A 347 16.11 4.79 12.54
CA LEU A 347 17.50 4.40 12.81
C LEU A 347 17.60 3.05 13.52
N ARG A 348 16.52 2.64 14.19
CA ARG A 348 16.45 1.34 14.85
C ARG A 348 16.56 0.21 13.84
N ARG A 349 17.10 -0.91 14.28
CA ARG A 349 17.29 -2.10 13.44
C ARG A 349 16.94 -3.37 14.19
N PRO A 350 16.53 -4.42 13.47
CA PRO A 350 16.35 -5.73 14.06
C PRO A 350 17.67 -6.26 14.64
N GLU A 351 17.60 -7.05 15.67
CA GLU A 351 18.77 -7.69 16.28
C GLU A 351 19.38 -8.70 15.28
N GLY A 352 20.71 -8.67 15.14
CA GLY A 352 21.44 -9.56 14.22
C GLY A 352 21.55 -9.08 12.76
N PHE A 353 21.04 -7.86 12.43
CA PHE A 353 21.08 -7.29 11.07
C PHE A 353 21.74 -5.91 11.01
#